data_a6ebf057873f098b51e221d0bafd02f5
#
_entry.id   a6ebf057873f098b51e221d0bafd02f5
#
_cell.length_a   1.000
_cell.length_b   1.000
_cell.length_c   1.000
_cell.angle_alpha   90.00
_cell.angle_beta   90.00
_cell.angle_gamma   90.00
#
_symmetry.space_group_name_H-M   'P 1'
#
loop_
_entity.id
_entity.type
_entity.pdbx_description
1 polymer ?
#
loop_
_entity_poly.entity_id
_entity_poly.type
_entity_poly.pdbx_seq_one_letter_code
_entity_poly.pdbx_strand_id
1 'polypeptide(L)'
;MGRTDTSLGDRLLAKVLKERSCVMYNIELGKSGMQVPTVAVGCMRISDMSEKEVSTFVDTALSLGANFFDHADIYGGGKSEEVFGKAISSSLRENIIIQTKCGIRKGMFDFSFDHIINSVDGSLKRLGTDYVDVLLLHRPDALMEPEEVAKAFDYLKSSGKVRHFGVSNQNPYQMQLLQNALDMPLCANQLQFGVMHTPMIQSGINVNMYNESGVNRDGGVLDFCRLNKITIQPWSPMQYGFFKGCFIDNEKFPELNETLQRIGEKYGVSKTTMAFAWILRHPAKMQPVTGTTNLTRLADCLKASEIQ
;
A
#
# COMPACT_ATOMS: atom_id res chain seq x y z
N MET A 1 -38.08 -25.58 1.32
CA MET A 1 -37.37 -24.83 0.28
C MET A 1 -37.24 -23.39 0.74
N GLY A 2 -36.16 -23.06 1.43
CA GLY A 2 -35.88 -21.72 1.95
C GLY A 2 -35.13 -20.93 0.89
N ARG A 3 -35.71 -19.82 0.39
CA ARG A 3 -34.99 -18.81 -0.38
C ARG A 3 -34.09 -18.07 0.61
N THR A 4 -32.79 -18.19 0.46
CA THR A 4 -31.80 -17.33 1.13
C THR A 4 -31.95 -15.92 0.56
N ASP A 5 -32.48 -15.02 1.37
CA ASP A 5 -32.63 -13.59 1.04
C ASP A 5 -31.22 -12.98 0.98
N THR A 6 -30.69 -12.80 -0.23
CA THR A 6 -29.41 -12.10 -0.44
C THR A 6 -29.57 -10.65 -0.04
N SER A 7 -28.68 -10.16 0.85
CA SER A 7 -28.74 -8.79 1.37
C SER A 7 -28.72 -7.75 0.22
N LEU A 8 -29.24 -6.56 0.48
CA LEU A 8 -29.22 -5.45 -0.49
C LEU A 8 -27.78 -5.16 -0.94
N GLY A 9 -26.79 -5.35 -0.05
CA GLY A 9 -25.37 -5.23 -0.34
C GLY A 9 -24.88 -6.28 -1.35
N ASP A 10 -25.32 -7.54 -1.21
CA ASP A 10 -24.93 -8.62 -2.14
C ASP A 10 -25.49 -8.39 -3.54
N ARG A 11 -26.69 -7.85 -3.63
CA ARG A 11 -27.33 -7.49 -4.95
C ARG A 11 -26.65 -6.30 -5.61
N LEU A 12 -26.24 -5.28 -4.83
CA LEU A 12 -25.46 -4.15 -5.34
C LEU A 12 -24.06 -4.60 -5.80
N LEU A 13 -23.39 -5.42 -5.01
CA LEU A 13 -22.08 -5.97 -5.35
C LEU A 13 -22.16 -6.83 -6.61
N ALA A 14 -23.17 -7.72 -6.72
CA ALA A 14 -23.41 -8.54 -7.90
C ALA A 14 -23.72 -7.70 -9.15
N LYS A 15 -24.39 -6.56 -9.00
CA LYS A 15 -24.66 -5.61 -10.08
C LYS A 15 -23.38 -4.89 -10.53
N VAL A 16 -22.56 -4.42 -9.59
CA VAL A 16 -21.25 -3.79 -9.88
C VAL A 16 -20.30 -4.77 -10.59
N LEU A 17 -20.27 -6.03 -10.14
CA LEU A 17 -19.43 -7.08 -10.77
C LEU A 17 -19.93 -7.53 -12.14
N LYS A 18 -21.22 -7.40 -12.43
CA LYS A 18 -21.85 -7.89 -13.67
C LYS A 18 -21.80 -6.88 -14.82
N GLU A 19 -21.66 -5.59 -14.52
CA GLU A 19 -21.80 -4.53 -15.52
C GLU A 19 -20.47 -4.05 -16.13
N ARG A 20 -19.27 -4.48 -15.63
CA ARG A 20 -17.99 -4.02 -16.19
C ARG A 20 -16.85 -5.02 -15.97
N SER A 21 -16.13 -5.37 -17.03
CA SER A 21 -14.74 -5.77 -16.91
C SER A 21 -13.92 -4.53 -16.47
N CYS A 22 -13.67 -4.39 -15.17
CA CYS A 22 -12.77 -3.37 -14.65
C CYS A 22 -11.36 -3.63 -15.20
N VAL A 23 -10.88 -2.77 -16.07
CA VAL A 23 -9.50 -2.88 -16.57
C VAL A 23 -8.60 -2.07 -15.63
N MET A 24 -8.06 -2.75 -14.62
CA MET A 24 -7.04 -2.16 -13.76
C MET A 24 -5.78 -1.90 -14.58
N TYR A 25 -5.31 -0.65 -14.62
CA TYR A 25 -4.02 -0.35 -15.24
C TYR A 25 -2.88 -0.82 -14.34
N ASN A 26 -1.79 -1.29 -14.97
CA ASN A 26 -0.58 -1.68 -14.29
C ASN A 26 0.50 -0.61 -14.46
N ILE A 27 1.38 -0.55 -13.47
CA ILE A 27 2.61 0.23 -13.49
C ILE A 27 3.78 -0.69 -13.19
N GLU A 28 4.97 -0.33 -13.62
CA GLU A 28 6.18 -0.99 -13.17
C GLU A 28 6.51 -0.56 -11.73
N LEU A 29 6.75 -1.52 -10.85
CA LEU A 29 7.15 -1.26 -9.47
C LEU A 29 8.64 -0.90 -9.42
N GLY A 30 8.93 0.40 -9.39
CA GLY A 30 10.31 0.89 -9.38
C GLY A 30 11.09 0.45 -10.61
N LYS A 31 12.23 -0.18 -10.39
CA LYS A 31 13.12 -0.82 -11.39
C LYS A 31 13.09 -2.34 -11.28
N SER A 32 12.05 -2.91 -10.71
CA SER A 32 11.95 -4.36 -10.46
C SER A 32 11.62 -5.19 -11.71
N GLY A 33 11.12 -4.56 -12.77
CA GLY A 33 10.52 -5.23 -13.93
C GLY A 33 9.13 -5.80 -13.66
N MET A 34 8.64 -5.76 -12.41
CA MET A 34 7.35 -6.30 -12.01
C MET A 34 6.22 -5.33 -12.37
N GLN A 35 5.23 -5.81 -13.13
CA GLN A 35 4.01 -5.07 -13.41
C GLN A 35 3.01 -5.30 -12.29
N VAL A 36 2.57 -4.23 -11.65
CA VAL A 36 1.65 -4.27 -10.50
C VAL A 36 0.42 -3.39 -10.75
N PRO A 37 -0.76 -3.72 -10.17
CA PRO A 37 -1.93 -2.86 -10.28
C PRO A 37 -1.65 -1.49 -9.68
N THR A 38 -2.25 -0.45 -10.25
CA THR A 38 -2.07 0.94 -9.79
C THR A 38 -2.58 1.21 -8.38
N VAL A 39 -3.40 0.32 -7.82
CA VAL A 39 -3.87 0.39 -6.43
C VAL A 39 -3.54 -0.91 -5.71
N ALA A 40 -2.88 -0.83 -4.56
CA ALA A 40 -2.58 -1.95 -3.69
C ALA A 40 -3.69 -2.15 -2.64
N VAL A 41 -3.96 -3.40 -2.27
CA VAL A 41 -4.96 -3.77 -1.26
C VAL A 41 -4.30 -3.89 0.11
N GLY A 42 -4.57 -2.95 1.03
CA GLY A 42 -4.01 -2.95 2.37
C GLY A 42 -4.70 -3.93 3.31
N CYS A 43 -3.93 -4.78 3.96
CA CYS A 43 -4.40 -5.85 4.83
C CYS A 43 -4.25 -5.56 6.34
N MET A 44 -3.99 -4.31 6.74
CA MET A 44 -3.78 -3.95 8.15
C MET A 44 -4.99 -4.25 9.06
N ARG A 45 -6.22 -4.19 8.52
CA ARG A 45 -7.47 -4.27 9.29
C ARG A 45 -8.22 -5.59 9.16
N ILE A 46 -7.60 -6.62 8.58
CA ILE A 46 -8.26 -7.93 8.40
C ILE A 46 -8.09 -8.86 9.59
N SER A 47 -7.32 -8.48 10.61
CA SER A 47 -7.00 -9.35 11.77
C SER A 47 -8.22 -9.92 12.51
N ASP A 48 -9.33 -9.18 12.51
CA ASP A 48 -10.55 -9.55 13.23
C ASP A 48 -11.61 -10.20 12.32
N MET A 49 -11.29 -10.36 11.03
CA MET A 49 -12.17 -11.04 10.07
C MET A 49 -12.00 -12.56 10.16
N SER A 50 -13.08 -13.28 9.87
CA SER A 50 -13.05 -14.72 9.68
C SER A 50 -12.35 -15.08 8.36
N GLU A 51 -11.86 -16.32 8.24
CA GLU A 51 -11.24 -16.83 7.00
C GLU A 51 -12.16 -16.66 5.78
N LYS A 52 -13.47 -16.91 5.95
CA LYS A 52 -14.48 -16.74 4.90
C LYS A 52 -14.61 -15.27 4.45
N GLU A 53 -14.62 -14.33 5.40
CA GLU A 53 -14.69 -12.90 5.08
C GLU A 53 -13.43 -12.43 4.35
N VAL A 54 -12.24 -12.91 4.79
CA VAL A 54 -10.97 -12.61 4.09
C VAL A 54 -10.94 -13.23 2.70
N SER A 55 -11.40 -14.48 2.52
CA SER A 55 -11.53 -15.08 1.20
C SER A 55 -12.43 -14.24 0.28
N THR A 56 -13.62 -13.83 0.77
CA THR A 56 -14.52 -12.95 0.02
C THR A 56 -13.88 -11.60 -0.33
N PHE A 57 -13.11 -11.03 0.60
CA PHE A 57 -12.37 -9.77 0.39
C PHE A 57 -11.31 -9.92 -0.71
N VAL A 58 -10.53 -11.00 -0.68
CA VAL A 58 -9.51 -11.32 -1.69
C VAL A 58 -10.16 -11.58 -3.05
N ASP A 59 -11.21 -12.40 -3.12
CA ASP A 59 -11.92 -12.70 -4.35
C ASP A 59 -12.53 -11.44 -4.99
N THR A 60 -13.06 -10.54 -4.15
CA THR A 60 -13.58 -9.25 -4.61
C THR A 60 -12.46 -8.40 -5.21
N ALA A 61 -11.31 -8.30 -4.55
CA ALA A 61 -10.16 -7.54 -5.07
C ALA A 61 -9.69 -8.10 -6.42
N LEU A 62 -9.55 -9.41 -6.52
CA LEU A 62 -9.12 -10.10 -7.74
C LEU A 62 -10.11 -9.92 -8.89
N SER A 63 -11.41 -10.00 -8.61
CA SER A 63 -12.47 -9.79 -9.63
C SER A 63 -12.45 -8.36 -10.19
N LEU A 64 -11.88 -7.40 -9.44
CA LEU A 64 -11.70 -6.01 -9.85
C LEU A 64 -10.27 -5.73 -10.39
N GLY A 65 -9.47 -6.77 -10.61
CA GLY A 65 -8.13 -6.67 -11.19
C GLY A 65 -7.02 -6.29 -10.21
N ALA A 66 -7.28 -6.22 -8.89
CA ALA A 66 -6.29 -5.90 -7.87
C ALA A 66 -5.75 -7.20 -7.24
N ASN A 67 -4.52 -7.57 -7.61
CA ASN A 67 -3.85 -8.76 -7.11
C ASN A 67 -2.62 -8.46 -6.21
N PHE A 68 -2.42 -7.22 -5.80
CA PHE A 68 -1.32 -6.79 -4.93
C PHE A 68 -1.83 -6.57 -3.50
N PHE A 69 -1.34 -7.36 -2.54
CA PHE A 69 -1.77 -7.33 -1.13
C PHE A 69 -0.63 -6.85 -0.22
N ASP A 70 -0.89 -5.79 0.55
CA ASP A 70 0.09 -5.12 1.41
C ASP A 70 -0.12 -5.48 2.88
N HIS A 71 0.84 -6.20 3.44
CA HIS A 71 0.91 -6.67 4.82
C HIS A 71 2.03 -5.98 5.61
N ALA A 72 2.16 -6.34 6.88
CA ALA A 72 3.34 -6.16 7.73
C ALA A 72 3.30 -7.19 8.87
N ASP A 73 4.47 -7.58 9.34
CA ASP A 73 4.66 -8.55 10.45
C ASP A 73 3.95 -8.15 11.75
N ILE A 74 3.78 -6.84 11.98
CA ILE A 74 3.15 -6.28 13.19
C ILE A 74 1.64 -6.09 13.07
N TYR A 75 1.02 -6.24 11.88
CA TYR A 75 -0.42 -5.96 11.73
C TYR A 75 -1.28 -6.96 12.53
N GLY A 76 -2.03 -6.42 13.52
CA GLY A 76 -2.76 -7.25 14.46
C GLY A 76 -1.86 -8.20 15.26
N GLY A 77 -0.58 -7.84 15.50
CA GLY A 77 0.39 -8.73 16.14
C GLY A 77 0.73 -9.97 15.32
N GLY A 78 0.69 -9.88 13.99
CA GLY A 78 0.88 -10.98 13.04
C GLY A 78 -0.42 -11.67 12.61
N LYS A 79 -1.54 -11.38 13.27
CA LYS A 79 -2.84 -12.01 13.00
C LYS A 79 -3.36 -11.72 11.58
N SER A 80 -3.06 -10.53 11.03
CA SER A 80 -3.45 -10.19 9.65
C SER A 80 -2.82 -11.13 8.63
N GLU A 81 -1.54 -11.46 8.78
CA GLU A 81 -0.86 -12.44 7.91
C GLU A 81 -1.42 -13.86 8.11
N GLU A 82 -1.71 -14.27 9.35
CA GLU A 82 -2.28 -15.60 9.64
C GLU A 82 -3.65 -15.82 9.00
N VAL A 83 -4.58 -14.87 9.17
CA VAL A 83 -5.94 -15.02 8.61
C VAL A 83 -5.91 -14.94 7.08
N PHE A 84 -5.00 -14.14 6.51
CA PHE A 84 -4.80 -14.08 5.07
C PHE A 84 -4.24 -15.40 4.54
N GLY A 85 -3.18 -15.93 5.14
CA GLY A 85 -2.55 -17.17 4.74
C GLY A 85 -3.52 -18.39 4.78
N LYS A 86 -4.45 -18.40 5.75
CA LYS A 86 -5.50 -19.44 5.84
C LYS A 86 -6.61 -19.26 4.80
N ALA A 87 -6.89 -18.03 4.40
CA ALA A 87 -7.97 -17.71 3.46
C ALA A 87 -7.61 -17.92 1.99
N ILE A 88 -6.31 -17.96 1.65
CA ILE A 88 -5.84 -18.18 0.28
C ILE A 88 -5.43 -19.62 0.05
N SER A 89 -5.77 -20.16 -1.13
CA SER A 89 -5.28 -21.48 -1.54
C SER A 89 -3.85 -21.39 -2.10
N SER A 90 -3.11 -22.52 -2.06
CA SER A 90 -1.79 -22.61 -2.67
C SER A 90 -1.81 -22.31 -4.18
N SER A 91 -2.87 -22.68 -4.88
CA SER A 91 -3.05 -22.37 -6.30
C SER A 91 -3.28 -20.88 -6.57
N LEU A 92 -3.81 -20.14 -5.60
CA LEU A 92 -4.00 -18.70 -5.72
C LEU A 92 -2.70 -17.93 -5.51
N ARG A 93 -1.75 -18.48 -4.70
CA ARG A 93 -0.49 -17.81 -4.36
C ARG A 93 0.31 -17.35 -5.57
N GLU A 94 0.34 -18.12 -6.65
CA GLU A 94 1.07 -17.78 -7.88
C GLU A 94 0.46 -16.61 -8.67
N ASN A 95 -0.82 -16.32 -8.43
CA ASN A 95 -1.56 -15.28 -9.14
C ASN A 95 -1.64 -13.95 -8.38
N ILE A 96 -1.13 -13.91 -7.15
CA ILE A 96 -1.13 -12.72 -6.29
C ILE A 96 0.28 -12.26 -5.97
N ILE A 97 0.41 -10.98 -5.69
CA ILE A 97 1.64 -10.33 -5.24
C ILE A 97 1.48 -10.01 -3.76
N ILE A 98 2.37 -10.55 -2.94
CA ILE A 98 2.38 -10.29 -1.50
C ILE A 98 3.56 -9.39 -1.15
N GLN A 99 3.24 -8.22 -0.60
CA GLN A 99 4.18 -7.32 0.05
C GLN A 99 4.02 -7.45 1.55
N THR A 100 5.13 -7.59 2.29
CA THR A 100 5.12 -7.46 3.74
C THR A 100 6.24 -6.54 4.23
N LYS A 101 6.29 -6.27 5.52
CA LYS A 101 7.24 -5.31 6.11
C LYS A 101 7.78 -5.85 7.42
N CYS A 102 9.02 -5.47 7.76
CA CYS A 102 9.66 -5.77 9.04
C CYS A 102 10.42 -4.58 9.59
N GLY A 103 10.98 -4.72 10.80
CA GLY A 103 11.86 -3.73 11.41
C GLY A 103 11.23 -2.91 12.54
N ILE A 104 9.94 -3.09 12.86
CA ILE A 104 9.32 -2.48 14.04
C ILE A 104 9.28 -3.49 15.19
N ARG A 105 9.91 -3.15 16.30
CA ARG A 105 9.85 -3.90 17.57
C ARG A 105 9.21 -3.07 18.66
N LYS A 106 8.89 -3.70 19.79
CA LYS A 106 8.36 -2.98 20.95
C LYS A 106 9.41 -1.99 21.47
N GLY A 107 9.15 -0.69 21.27
CA GLY A 107 9.98 0.40 21.79
C GLY A 107 11.21 0.75 20.95
N MET A 108 11.46 0.09 19.81
CA MET A 108 12.60 0.37 18.95
C MET A 108 12.33 -0.01 17.48
N PHE A 109 13.15 0.50 16.58
CA PHE A 109 13.30 0.00 15.22
C PHE A 109 14.59 -0.84 15.15
N ASP A 110 14.60 -1.89 14.32
CA ASP A 110 15.72 -2.84 14.29
C ASP A 110 15.89 -3.40 12.87
N PHE A 111 17.00 -3.04 12.21
CA PHE A 111 17.40 -3.51 10.90
C PHE A 111 18.62 -4.45 10.95
N SER A 112 18.89 -5.06 12.10
CA SER A 112 19.92 -6.09 12.20
C SER A 112 19.60 -7.28 11.28
N PHE A 113 20.64 -7.96 10.81
CA PHE A 113 20.54 -9.16 9.99
C PHE A 113 19.58 -10.19 10.61
N ASP A 114 19.81 -10.54 11.87
CA ASP A 114 19.04 -11.57 12.56
C ASP A 114 17.56 -11.20 12.68
N HIS A 115 17.26 -9.91 12.97
CA HIS A 115 15.88 -9.47 13.08
C HIS A 115 15.15 -9.52 11.73
N ILE A 116 15.80 -9.05 10.66
CA ILE A 116 15.22 -9.09 9.30
C ILE A 116 14.91 -10.54 8.90
N ILE A 117 15.87 -11.47 9.07
CA ILE A 117 15.68 -12.88 8.71
C ILE A 117 14.57 -13.52 9.53
N ASN A 118 14.59 -13.36 10.86
CA ASN A 118 13.58 -13.94 11.74
C ASN A 118 12.18 -13.37 11.48
N SER A 119 12.07 -12.08 11.15
CA SER A 119 10.79 -11.44 10.79
C SER A 119 10.22 -12.02 9.50
N VAL A 120 11.06 -12.19 8.47
CA VAL A 120 10.65 -12.79 7.19
C VAL A 120 10.22 -14.23 7.39
N ASP A 121 11.00 -15.05 8.09
CA ASP A 121 10.65 -16.44 8.36
C ASP A 121 9.34 -16.56 9.15
N GLY A 122 9.13 -15.65 10.11
CA GLY A 122 7.85 -15.52 10.81
C GLY A 122 6.68 -15.17 9.90
N SER A 123 6.87 -14.19 8.99
CA SER A 123 5.85 -13.80 8.01
C SER A 123 5.52 -14.93 7.04
N LEU A 124 6.52 -15.62 6.50
CA LEU A 124 6.33 -16.77 5.61
C LEU A 124 5.51 -17.88 6.29
N LYS A 125 5.83 -18.17 7.56
CA LYS A 125 5.08 -19.14 8.36
C LYS A 125 3.61 -18.74 8.55
N ARG A 126 3.34 -17.47 8.88
CA ARG A 126 1.98 -16.95 9.10
C ARG A 126 1.19 -16.90 7.80
N LEU A 127 1.81 -16.47 6.71
CA LEU A 127 1.22 -16.43 5.37
C LEU A 127 1.05 -17.81 4.72
N GLY A 128 1.70 -18.85 5.25
CA GLY A 128 1.65 -20.21 4.69
C GLY A 128 2.24 -20.30 3.28
N THR A 129 3.34 -19.58 3.02
CA THR A 129 4.01 -19.53 1.72
C THR A 129 5.53 -19.60 1.87
N ASP A 130 6.23 -20.04 0.83
CA ASP A 130 7.69 -20.11 0.82
C ASP A 130 8.38 -18.80 0.45
N TYR A 131 7.64 -17.84 -0.08
CA TYR A 131 8.18 -16.55 -0.51
C TYR A 131 7.18 -15.40 -0.41
N VAL A 132 7.70 -14.18 -0.31
CA VAL A 132 6.99 -12.93 -0.59
C VAL A 132 7.60 -12.22 -1.78
N ASP A 133 6.78 -11.46 -2.51
CA ASP A 133 7.24 -10.75 -3.70
C ASP A 133 8.01 -9.48 -3.35
N VAL A 134 7.59 -8.79 -2.30
CA VAL A 134 8.21 -7.54 -1.84
C VAL A 134 8.37 -7.53 -0.32
N LEU A 135 9.53 -7.14 0.16
CA LEU A 135 9.80 -6.83 1.56
C LEU A 135 10.14 -5.35 1.71
N LEU A 136 9.45 -4.65 2.62
CA LEU A 136 9.80 -3.27 2.98
C LEU A 136 10.41 -3.20 4.37
N LEU A 137 11.41 -2.35 4.56
CA LEU A 137 11.83 -1.88 5.88
C LEU A 137 10.83 -0.83 6.37
N HIS A 138 10.09 -1.13 7.45
CA HIS A 138 8.83 -0.48 7.79
C HIS A 138 8.96 0.97 8.30
N ARG A 139 10.00 1.24 9.13
CA ARG A 139 10.32 2.56 9.68
C ARG A 139 11.83 2.73 9.74
N PRO A 140 12.36 3.96 9.56
CA PRO A 140 13.80 4.17 9.65
C PRO A 140 14.37 3.70 10.99
N ASP A 141 15.42 2.90 10.94
CA ASP A 141 16.27 2.62 12.09
C ASP A 141 17.44 3.60 12.10
N ALA A 142 17.58 4.37 13.18
CA ALA A 142 18.66 5.35 13.32
C ALA A 142 20.04 4.69 13.52
N LEU A 143 20.07 3.42 13.88
CA LEU A 143 21.28 2.62 14.10
C LEU A 143 21.55 1.65 12.94
N MET A 144 20.89 1.84 11.80
CA MET A 144 21.05 0.98 10.62
C MET A 144 22.51 0.93 10.16
N GLU A 145 23.06 -0.28 10.05
CA GLU A 145 24.30 -0.59 9.36
C GLU A 145 23.96 -1.09 7.93
N PRO A 146 24.21 -0.29 6.88
CA PRO A 146 23.75 -0.62 5.51
C PRO A 146 24.27 -1.96 4.99
N GLU A 147 25.51 -2.32 5.33
CA GLU A 147 26.15 -3.58 4.91
C GLU A 147 25.50 -4.79 5.58
N GLU A 148 25.01 -4.64 6.81
CA GLU A 148 24.28 -5.70 7.52
C GLU A 148 22.91 -5.93 6.86
N VAL A 149 22.20 -4.86 6.51
CA VAL A 149 20.93 -4.93 5.75
C VAL A 149 21.17 -5.55 4.38
N ALA A 150 22.23 -5.14 3.68
CA ALA A 150 22.59 -5.69 2.36
C ALA A 150 22.81 -7.20 2.43
N LYS A 151 23.57 -7.67 3.43
CA LYS A 151 23.77 -9.10 3.68
C LYS A 151 22.46 -9.85 3.94
N ALA A 152 21.52 -9.26 4.67
CA ALA A 152 20.22 -9.87 4.91
C ALA A 152 19.39 -9.96 3.62
N PHE A 153 19.39 -8.90 2.81
CA PHE A 153 18.68 -8.88 1.53
C PHE A 153 19.25 -9.89 0.53
N ASP A 154 20.57 -9.98 0.42
CA ASP A 154 21.24 -10.96 -0.43
C ASP A 154 20.93 -12.40 -0.02
N TYR A 155 20.92 -12.69 1.29
CA TYR A 155 20.52 -14.00 1.80
C TYR A 155 19.05 -14.32 1.46
N LEU A 156 18.13 -13.38 1.68
CA LEU A 156 16.71 -13.58 1.41
C LEU A 156 16.42 -13.73 -0.08
N LYS A 157 17.14 -13.00 -0.92
CA LYS A 157 17.02 -13.10 -2.38
C LYS A 157 17.60 -14.40 -2.91
N SER A 158 18.81 -14.75 -2.50
CA SER A 158 19.49 -15.98 -2.96
C SER A 158 18.78 -17.26 -2.50
N SER A 159 18.15 -17.24 -1.31
CA SER A 159 17.31 -18.34 -0.82
C SER A 159 15.91 -18.38 -1.47
N GLY A 160 15.55 -17.41 -2.30
CA GLY A 160 14.24 -17.34 -2.95
C GLY A 160 13.10 -16.88 -2.05
N LYS A 161 13.36 -16.50 -0.80
CA LYS A 161 12.34 -16.09 0.18
C LYS A 161 11.73 -14.72 -0.11
N VAL A 162 12.51 -13.80 -0.74
CA VAL A 162 12.07 -12.46 -1.11
C VAL A 162 12.56 -12.13 -2.52
N ARG A 163 11.68 -11.60 -3.37
CA ARG A 163 12.00 -11.27 -4.75
C ARG A 163 12.54 -9.85 -4.92
N HIS A 164 11.91 -8.87 -4.25
CA HIS A 164 12.23 -7.44 -4.36
C HIS A 164 12.19 -6.76 -3.00
N PHE A 165 12.93 -5.66 -2.88
CA PHE A 165 13.10 -4.94 -1.63
C PHE A 165 12.78 -3.47 -1.80
N GLY A 166 12.26 -2.87 -0.73
CA GLY A 166 11.98 -1.45 -0.66
C GLY A 166 11.98 -0.97 0.78
N VAL A 167 11.51 0.24 0.98
CA VAL A 167 11.50 0.91 2.29
C VAL A 167 10.15 1.56 2.55
N SER A 168 9.96 2.04 3.77
CA SER A 168 8.81 2.85 4.14
C SER A 168 9.26 3.99 5.05
N ASN A 169 8.73 5.19 4.79
CA ASN A 169 8.98 6.41 5.56
C ASN A 169 10.47 6.83 5.64
N GLN A 170 11.26 6.51 4.63
CA GLN A 170 12.66 6.93 4.56
C GLN A 170 12.82 8.19 3.72
N ASN A 171 13.74 9.06 4.15
CA ASN A 171 14.14 10.24 3.42
C ASN A 171 15.19 9.90 2.33
N PRO A 172 15.50 10.83 1.40
CA PRO A 172 16.45 10.59 0.31
C PRO A 172 17.82 10.08 0.75
N TYR A 173 18.39 10.66 1.79
CA TYR A 173 19.74 10.28 2.23
C TYR A 173 19.77 8.91 2.92
N GLN A 174 18.73 8.54 3.65
CA GLN A 174 18.60 7.19 4.21
C GLN A 174 18.51 6.13 3.10
N MET A 175 17.69 6.40 2.07
CA MET A 175 17.61 5.51 0.91
C MET A 175 18.93 5.43 0.13
N GLN A 176 19.61 6.56 -0.05
CA GLN A 176 20.88 6.59 -0.76
C GLN A 176 21.99 5.87 0.01
N LEU A 177 22.04 6.07 1.34
CA LEU A 177 22.98 5.37 2.21
C LEU A 177 22.82 3.85 2.10
N LEU A 178 21.56 3.37 2.18
CA LEU A 178 21.26 1.96 2.02
C LEU A 178 21.58 1.48 0.59
N GLN A 179 21.14 2.23 -0.44
CA GLN A 179 21.32 1.85 -1.85
C GLN A 179 22.80 1.71 -2.24
N ASN A 180 23.72 2.46 -1.59
CA ASN A 180 25.15 2.35 -1.84
C ASN A 180 25.75 0.99 -1.40
N ALA A 181 25.11 0.31 -0.47
CA ALA A 181 25.51 -1.03 -0.02
C ALA A 181 24.78 -2.17 -0.75
N LEU A 182 23.72 -1.86 -1.52
CA LEU A 182 22.90 -2.85 -2.21
C LEU A 182 23.31 -3.03 -3.67
N ASP A 183 23.43 -4.28 -4.12
CA ASP A 183 23.58 -4.63 -5.54
C ASP A 183 22.26 -4.63 -6.32
N MET A 184 21.13 -4.52 -5.62
CA MET A 184 19.79 -4.49 -6.21
C MET A 184 19.08 -3.15 -5.95
N PRO A 185 18.22 -2.67 -6.87
CA PRO A 185 17.51 -1.42 -6.66
C PRO A 185 16.41 -1.55 -5.61
N LEU A 186 16.23 -0.51 -4.78
CA LEU A 186 15.01 -0.34 -3.99
C LEU A 186 13.84 -0.08 -4.92
N CYS A 187 12.76 -0.88 -4.82
CA CYS A 187 11.63 -0.80 -5.74
C CYS A 187 10.53 0.18 -5.28
N ALA A 188 10.38 0.40 -3.99
CA ALA A 188 9.32 1.24 -3.43
C ALA A 188 9.76 2.00 -2.17
N ASN A 189 9.12 3.15 -1.93
CA ASN A 189 9.09 3.84 -0.65
C ASN A 189 7.63 4.10 -0.27
N GLN A 190 7.15 3.46 0.80
CA GLN A 190 5.77 3.61 1.23
C GLN A 190 5.65 4.80 2.21
N LEU A 191 4.93 5.86 1.78
CA LEU A 191 4.88 7.17 2.44
C LEU A 191 3.44 7.60 2.70
N GLN A 192 3.18 8.39 3.76
CA GLN A 192 1.87 9.00 3.92
C GLN A 192 1.64 10.03 2.81
N PHE A 193 0.54 9.87 2.08
CA PHE A 193 0.13 10.84 1.07
C PHE A 193 -1.35 10.70 0.74
N GLY A 194 -2.02 11.82 0.51
CA GLY A 194 -3.41 11.90 0.11
C GLY A 194 -3.88 13.35 0.06
N VAL A 195 -5.12 13.58 -0.32
CA VAL A 195 -5.69 14.93 -0.50
C VAL A 195 -5.49 15.82 0.75
N MET A 196 -5.56 15.24 1.94
CA MET A 196 -5.41 15.95 3.22
C MET A 196 -4.00 15.83 3.84
N HIS A 197 -3.04 15.21 3.14
CA HIS A 197 -1.67 15.08 3.60
C HIS A 197 -0.70 15.20 2.43
N THR A 198 -0.22 16.41 2.16
CA THR A 198 0.56 16.75 0.96
C THR A 198 1.93 17.40 1.23
N PRO A 199 2.64 17.17 2.38
CA PRO A 199 3.90 17.88 2.68
C PRO A 199 4.93 17.74 1.57
N MET A 200 5.08 16.55 0.95
CA MET A 200 6.05 16.29 -0.10
C MET A 200 5.81 17.10 -1.40
N ILE A 201 4.58 17.57 -1.63
CA ILE A 201 4.25 18.48 -2.74
C ILE A 201 4.39 19.94 -2.29
N GLN A 202 3.89 20.25 -1.10
CA GLN A 202 3.87 21.61 -0.58
C GLN A 202 5.26 22.22 -0.49
N SER A 203 6.26 21.49 0.02
CA SER A 203 7.64 21.95 0.10
C SER A 203 8.23 22.28 -1.26
N GLY A 204 7.90 21.50 -2.31
CA GLY A 204 8.33 21.76 -3.68
C GLY A 204 7.67 22.97 -4.33
N ILE A 205 6.37 23.24 -4.04
CA ILE A 205 5.65 24.41 -4.55
C ILE A 205 6.13 25.70 -3.86
N ASN A 206 6.50 25.62 -2.57
CA ASN A 206 6.90 26.76 -1.75
C ASN A 206 8.43 26.89 -1.60
N VAL A 207 9.20 26.40 -2.59
CA VAL A 207 10.66 26.53 -2.57
C VAL A 207 11.08 28.00 -2.40
N ASN A 208 12.02 28.25 -1.47
CA ASN A 208 12.53 29.57 -1.15
C ASN A 208 11.48 30.58 -0.64
N MET A 209 10.33 30.11 -0.14
CA MET A 209 9.31 30.94 0.50
C MET A 209 9.44 30.86 2.03
N TYR A 210 9.31 32.00 2.70
CA TYR A 210 9.33 32.09 4.17
C TYR A 210 7.91 31.87 4.72
N ASN A 211 7.43 30.62 4.66
CA ASN A 211 6.16 30.20 5.22
C ASN A 211 6.23 28.75 5.71
N GLU A 212 5.23 28.32 6.46
CA GLU A 212 5.16 26.96 7.04
C GLU A 212 5.17 25.86 5.97
N SER A 213 4.53 26.09 4.83
CA SER A 213 4.48 25.12 3.72
C SER A 213 5.81 24.98 2.97
N GLY A 214 6.71 25.98 3.09
CA GLY A 214 8.06 25.93 2.53
C GLY A 214 9.07 25.13 3.36
N VAL A 215 8.69 24.71 4.58
CA VAL A 215 9.57 23.91 5.43
C VAL A 215 9.72 22.50 4.85
N ASN A 216 10.92 22.17 4.39
CA ASN A 216 11.24 20.85 3.89
C ASN A 216 11.43 19.86 5.06
N ARG A 217 10.46 18.94 5.24
CA ARG A 217 10.45 17.95 6.32
C ARG A 217 10.88 16.56 5.87
N ASP A 218 11.02 16.33 4.57
CA ASP A 218 11.22 15.00 3.99
C ASP A 218 12.46 14.92 3.06
N GLY A 219 13.23 15.99 2.95
CA GLY A 219 14.45 16.05 2.15
C GLY A 219 14.20 16.07 0.63
N GLY A 220 12.97 16.33 0.16
CA GLY A 220 12.63 16.29 -1.26
C GLY A 220 12.38 14.87 -1.76
N VAL A 221 11.77 14.03 -0.94
CA VAL A 221 11.54 12.60 -1.19
C VAL A 221 10.78 12.34 -2.49
N LEU A 222 9.84 13.19 -2.88
CA LEU A 222 9.07 13.06 -4.11
C LEU A 222 9.97 13.05 -5.34
N ASP A 223 10.81 14.06 -5.48
CA ASP A 223 11.69 14.19 -6.64
C ASP A 223 12.83 13.17 -6.62
N PHE A 224 13.34 12.85 -5.43
CA PHE A 224 14.33 11.77 -5.27
C PHE A 224 13.78 10.43 -5.76
N CYS A 225 12.57 10.04 -5.36
CA CYS A 225 11.93 8.80 -5.80
C CYS A 225 11.69 8.81 -7.31
N ARG A 226 11.27 9.94 -7.90
CA ARG A 226 11.08 10.07 -9.36
C ARG A 226 12.40 9.91 -10.13
N LEU A 227 13.47 10.58 -9.68
CA LEU A 227 14.80 10.50 -10.31
C LEU A 227 15.37 9.08 -10.27
N ASN A 228 15.19 8.38 -9.16
CA ASN A 228 15.71 7.03 -8.96
C ASN A 228 14.77 5.93 -9.43
N LYS A 229 13.57 6.27 -9.94
CA LYS A 229 12.50 5.34 -10.33
C LYS A 229 12.13 4.40 -9.17
N ILE A 230 11.92 4.97 -7.98
CA ILE A 230 11.39 4.29 -6.81
C ILE A 230 9.88 4.59 -6.75
N THR A 231 9.03 3.58 -6.74
CA THR A 231 7.58 3.78 -6.66
C THR A 231 7.19 4.29 -5.28
N ILE A 232 6.50 5.44 -5.23
CA ILE A 232 5.87 5.91 -4.00
C ILE A 232 4.56 5.15 -3.80
N GLN A 233 4.41 4.54 -2.61
CA GLN A 233 3.17 3.87 -2.21
C GLN A 233 2.46 4.69 -1.11
N PRO A 234 1.46 5.54 -1.46
CA PRO A 234 0.70 6.31 -0.48
C PRO A 234 -0.04 5.42 0.53
N TRP A 235 0.36 5.45 1.81
CA TRP A 235 -0.42 4.83 2.88
C TRP A 235 -1.39 5.84 3.52
N SER A 236 -2.50 5.35 4.07
CA SER A 236 -3.58 6.16 4.67
C SER A 236 -4.09 7.30 3.78
N PRO A 237 -4.34 7.10 2.47
CA PRO A 237 -4.66 8.16 1.52
C PRO A 237 -5.97 8.90 1.83
N MET A 238 -6.84 8.31 2.67
CA MET A 238 -8.13 8.87 3.04
C MET A 238 -8.14 9.54 4.42
N GLN A 239 -7.00 9.62 5.10
CA GLN A 239 -6.93 10.22 6.44
C GLN A 239 -6.53 11.69 6.42
N TYR A 240 -7.06 12.46 7.39
CA TYR A 240 -6.73 13.88 7.57
C TYR A 240 -5.65 14.14 8.61
N GLY A 241 -4.97 13.11 9.10
CA GLY A 241 -3.87 13.19 10.05
C GLY A 241 -3.38 11.79 10.39
N PHE A 242 -2.42 11.68 11.30
CA PHE A 242 -1.91 10.38 11.73
C PHE A 242 -2.97 9.67 12.57
N PHE A 243 -3.72 8.76 11.95
CA PHE A 243 -4.83 7.99 12.51
C PHE A 243 -5.95 8.82 13.17
N LYS A 244 -6.18 10.07 12.69
CA LYS A 244 -7.24 10.95 13.22
C LYS A 244 -8.63 10.69 12.63
N GLY A 245 -8.71 9.93 11.53
CA GLY A 245 -9.97 9.58 10.88
C GLY A 245 -10.00 9.87 9.38
N CYS A 246 -11.08 9.44 8.75
CA CYS A 246 -11.34 9.65 7.33
C CYS A 246 -11.97 11.03 7.11
N PHE A 247 -11.57 11.73 6.04
CA PHE A 247 -12.18 13.01 5.67
C PHE A 247 -13.47 12.87 4.84
N ILE A 248 -13.70 11.72 4.20
CA ILE A 248 -14.93 11.48 3.44
C ILE A 248 -16.14 11.46 4.38
N ASP A 249 -17.17 12.23 4.01
CA ASP A 249 -18.41 12.43 4.77
C ASP A 249 -18.20 12.96 6.20
N ASN A 250 -17.07 13.59 6.45
CA ASN A 250 -16.76 14.18 7.75
C ASN A 250 -17.16 15.65 7.77
N GLU A 251 -17.99 16.02 8.75
CA GLU A 251 -18.54 17.36 8.94
C GLU A 251 -17.48 18.46 9.11
N LYS A 252 -16.24 18.08 9.44
CA LYS A 252 -15.11 19.04 9.53
C LYS A 252 -14.61 19.53 8.16
N PHE A 253 -15.00 18.84 7.07
CA PHE A 253 -14.48 19.11 5.74
C PHE A 253 -15.60 19.20 4.68
N PRO A 254 -16.61 20.09 4.89
CA PRO A 254 -17.77 20.16 3.99
C PRO A 254 -17.36 20.58 2.58
N GLU A 255 -16.55 21.63 2.43
CA GLU A 255 -16.12 22.16 1.13
C GLU A 255 -15.33 21.12 0.30
N LEU A 256 -14.47 20.33 0.97
CA LEU A 256 -13.74 19.24 0.31
C LEU A 256 -14.72 18.18 -0.19
N ASN A 257 -15.67 17.77 0.67
CA ASN A 257 -16.64 16.74 0.34
C ASN A 257 -17.58 17.18 -0.79
N GLU A 258 -18.04 18.43 -0.80
CA GLU A 258 -18.83 19.03 -1.88
C GLU A 258 -18.03 19.06 -3.20
N THR A 259 -16.75 19.43 -3.12
CA THR A 259 -15.88 19.48 -4.31
C THR A 259 -15.66 18.09 -4.88
N LEU A 260 -15.36 17.08 -4.05
CA LEU A 260 -15.19 15.70 -4.47
C LEU A 260 -16.49 15.13 -5.04
N GLN A 261 -17.66 15.46 -4.45
CA GLN A 261 -18.96 15.07 -4.94
C GLN A 261 -19.22 15.66 -6.33
N ARG A 262 -19.10 16.98 -6.46
CA ARG A 262 -19.34 17.72 -7.72
C ARG A 262 -18.44 17.24 -8.87
N ILE A 263 -17.18 16.91 -8.58
CA ILE A 263 -16.27 16.35 -9.59
C ILE A 263 -16.66 14.90 -9.88
N GLY A 264 -16.93 14.09 -8.84
CA GLY A 264 -17.32 12.71 -8.98
C GLY A 264 -18.57 12.52 -9.84
N GLU A 265 -19.57 13.38 -9.71
CA GLU A 265 -20.78 13.37 -10.53
C GLU A 265 -20.50 13.51 -12.03
N LYS A 266 -19.50 14.29 -12.43
CA LYS A 266 -19.11 14.44 -13.85
C LYS A 266 -18.57 13.13 -14.45
N TYR A 267 -17.95 12.29 -13.61
CA TYR A 267 -17.39 11.00 -14.01
C TYR A 267 -18.29 9.82 -13.63
N GLY A 268 -19.43 10.06 -12.98
CA GLY A 268 -20.31 8.99 -12.48
C GLY A 268 -19.67 8.10 -11.43
N VAL A 269 -18.86 8.68 -10.53
CA VAL A 269 -18.11 7.95 -9.50
C VAL A 269 -18.24 8.59 -8.11
N SER A 270 -17.88 7.85 -7.07
CA SER A 270 -17.95 8.30 -5.69
C SER A 270 -16.84 9.30 -5.33
N LYS A 271 -17.01 10.01 -4.20
CA LYS A 271 -15.98 10.86 -3.58
C LYS A 271 -14.71 10.08 -3.26
N THR A 272 -14.86 8.83 -2.81
CA THR A 272 -13.74 7.91 -2.54
C THR A 272 -12.93 7.66 -3.80
N THR A 273 -13.59 7.33 -4.89
CA THR A 273 -12.95 7.14 -6.20
C THR A 273 -12.19 8.39 -6.63
N MET A 274 -12.81 9.58 -6.49
CA MET A 274 -12.15 10.83 -6.88
C MET A 274 -10.92 11.15 -6.04
N ALA A 275 -10.95 10.86 -4.73
CA ALA A 275 -9.79 11.07 -3.86
C ALA A 275 -8.61 10.16 -4.25
N PHE A 276 -8.86 8.90 -4.64
CA PHE A 276 -7.82 8.01 -5.18
C PHE A 276 -7.36 8.44 -6.58
N ALA A 277 -8.28 8.83 -7.47
CA ALA A 277 -7.95 9.31 -8.81
C ALA A 277 -7.07 10.56 -8.77
N TRP A 278 -7.28 11.46 -7.78
CA TRP A 278 -6.39 12.60 -7.55
C TRP A 278 -4.93 12.19 -7.30
N ILE A 279 -4.70 11.10 -6.57
CA ILE A 279 -3.35 10.55 -6.35
C ILE A 279 -2.80 9.95 -7.65
N LEU A 280 -3.61 9.12 -8.34
CA LEU A 280 -3.19 8.39 -9.53
C LEU A 280 -2.84 9.29 -10.72
N ARG A 281 -3.46 10.48 -10.84
CA ARG A 281 -3.10 11.45 -11.89
C ARG A 281 -1.70 12.05 -11.75
N HIS A 282 -1.04 11.89 -10.58
CA HIS A 282 0.29 12.45 -10.38
C HIS A 282 1.33 11.74 -11.27
N PRO A 283 2.22 12.48 -11.99
CA PRO A 283 3.17 11.89 -12.94
C PRO A 283 4.24 11.00 -12.31
N ALA A 284 4.34 10.96 -10.98
CA ALA A 284 5.19 10.01 -10.24
C ALA A 284 4.70 8.56 -10.33
N LYS A 285 3.52 8.30 -10.91
CA LYS A 285 2.91 6.96 -11.04
C LYS A 285 2.86 6.23 -9.68
N MET A 286 2.25 6.88 -8.68
CA MET A 286 2.11 6.36 -7.33
C MET A 286 1.17 5.16 -7.29
N GLN A 287 1.39 4.26 -6.33
CA GLN A 287 0.53 3.11 -6.05
C GLN A 287 -0.12 3.27 -4.66
N PRO A 288 -1.26 3.97 -4.51
CA PRO A 288 -1.92 4.10 -3.21
C PRO A 288 -2.38 2.76 -2.66
N VAL A 289 -2.26 2.64 -1.32
CA VAL A 289 -2.66 1.45 -0.56
C VAL A 289 -4.03 1.69 0.06
N THR A 290 -5.01 0.80 -0.22
CA THR A 290 -6.33 0.91 0.41
C THR A 290 -6.27 0.59 1.90
N GLY A 291 -7.21 1.13 2.68
CA GLY A 291 -7.26 0.88 4.12
C GLY A 291 -8.62 0.39 4.60
N THR A 292 -9.46 -0.14 3.72
CA THR A 292 -10.83 -0.55 4.02
C THR A 292 -11.02 -2.07 3.90
N THR A 293 -11.85 -2.63 4.79
CA THR A 293 -12.36 -4.00 4.71
C THR A 293 -13.80 -4.06 4.17
N ASN A 294 -14.44 -2.91 3.97
CA ASN A 294 -15.77 -2.83 3.37
C ASN A 294 -15.65 -3.01 1.84
N LEU A 295 -16.33 -4.01 1.29
CA LEU A 295 -16.22 -4.41 -0.11
C LEU A 295 -16.66 -3.32 -1.10
N THR A 296 -17.72 -2.57 -0.78
CA THR A 296 -18.19 -1.45 -1.62
C THR A 296 -17.14 -0.33 -1.68
N ARG A 297 -16.57 0.05 -0.53
CA ARG A 297 -15.50 1.05 -0.49
C ARG A 297 -14.21 0.55 -1.14
N LEU A 298 -13.92 -0.76 -1.05
CA LEU A 298 -12.81 -1.35 -1.80
C LEU A 298 -13.01 -1.18 -3.29
N ALA A 299 -14.19 -1.54 -3.81
CA ALA A 299 -14.53 -1.36 -5.21
C ALA A 299 -14.42 0.12 -5.66
N ASP A 300 -14.88 1.06 -4.82
CA ASP A 300 -14.73 2.50 -5.09
C ASP A 300 -13.27 2.94 -5.17
N CYS A 301 -12.39 2.46 -4.28
CA CYS A 301 -10.96 2.75 -4.34
C CYS A 301 -10.33 2.22 -5.63
N LEU A 302 -10.64 0.98 -6.00
CA LEU A 302 -10.08 0.30 -7.17
C LEU A 302 -10.56 0.91 -8.48
N LYS A 303 -11.80 1.38 -8.53
CA LYS A 303 -12.38 2.06 -9.70
C LYS A 303 -11.64 3.34 -10.09
N ALA A 304 -10.86 3.93 -9.18
CA ALA A 304 -10.05 5.13 -9.47
C ALA A 304 -9.06 4.92 -10.62
N SER A 305 -8.62 3.68 -10.86
CA SER A 305 -7.74 3.35 -11.98
C SER A 305 -8.37 3.62 -13.38
N GLU A 306 -9.70 3.69 -13.47
CA GLU A 306 -10.43 3.95 -14.71
C GLU A 306 -10.54 5.46 -15.04
N ILE A 307 -10.20 6.35 -14.09
CA ILE A 307 -10.32 7.80 -14.25
C ILE A 307 -8.99 8.35 -14.80
N GLN A 308 -9.05 8.93 -16.00
CA GLN A 308 -7.90 9.56 -16.68
C GLN A 308 -7.97 11.08 -16.62
#